data_8413e08febe3b9e709f86cf6e0eeb5d1
#
_entry.id   8413e08febe3b9e709f86cf6e0eeb5d1
#
_cell.length_a   1.000
_cell.length_b   1.000
_cell.length_c   1.000
_cell.angle_alpha   90.00
_cell.angle_beta   90.00
_cell.angle_gamma   90.00
#
_symmetry.space_group_name_H-M   'P 1'
#
loop_
_entity.id
_entity.type
_entity.pdbx_description
1 polymer ?
#
loop_
_entity_poly.entity_id
_entity_poly.type
_entity_poly.pdbx_seq_one_letter_code
_entity_poly.pdbx_strand_id
1 'polypeptide(L)'
;MRLEAETVMVTPRVPVVGDWGGGIKKEAVQEVLAASLRREDDWGNGDRDPNHPSCDQRKLQICPCPSPSPCPVTTTSSNHHNHMVGSSPQQKLVVGYALTSKKIKSFMQPKLEGLARKKGITFVPIDRNRPLDEQGPFDVVLHKLSGKDWRQNLEDYRKRHPEAIVLDPPDAIQHLYNRQSMLQDVADLDLSDREGKVGVPKQLVITGDPASIPSAVAKAGLKLPLVAKPLVVDGTAKSHALSLAYDQFSLAELDPPLVLQEFVNHGGVLFKVYIVGETIKVVRRFSLPDLDESESLGYGVMPFPRVSNAAASADDADLDPNIAELPPFSLLDKLATELRRRLGLRLFNLDIIREHGTRDSYYVIDINYFPGYGKMPGYEYIFTDFLLRLVQGKQRKLSGAGVCAVDSNDS
;
A
#
# COMPACT_ATOMS: atom_id res chain seq x y z
N MET A 1 26.59 12.13 -49.76
CA MET A 1 26.23 12.89 -48.56
C MET A 1 24.81 12.54 -48.14
N ARG A 2 24.65 11.62 -47.22
CA ARG A 2 23.38 11.30 -46.59
C ARG A 2 23.43 11.92 -45.20
N LEU A 3 22.48 12.78 -44.90
CA LEU A 3 22.26 13.34 -43.58
C LEU A 3 21.35 12.34 -42.83
N GLU A 4 21.87 11.77 -41.76
CA GLU A 4 21.12 10.99 -40.80
C GLU A 4 20.36 11.95 -39.87
N ALA A 5 19.05 11.79 -39.79
CA ALA A 5 18.22 12.56 -38.88
C ALA A 5 18.20 11.83 -37.53
N GLU A 6 18.87 12.41 -36.54
CA GLU A 6 18.69 11.99 -35.13
C GLU A 6 17.27 12.33 -34.65
N THR A 7 16.51 11.31 -34.32
CA THR A 7 15.22 11.46 -33.68
C THR A 7 15.44 11.74 -32.19
N VAL A 8 15.42 13.02 -31.83
CA VAL A 8 15.36 13.42 -30.41
C VAL A 8 14.00 13.10 -29.86
N MET A 9 13.92 12.10 -28.95
CA MET A 9 12.72 11.84 -28.16
C MET A 9 12.54 13.01 -27.18
N VAL A 10 11.61 13.89 -27.50
CA VAL A 10 11.13 14.92 -26.58
C VAL A 10 10.20 14.28 -25.58
N THR A 11 10.67 14.03 -24.37
CA THR A 11 9.80 13.70 -23.24
C THR A 11 8.96 14.94 -22.91
N PRO A 12 7.62 14.83 -22.82
CA PRO A 12 6.80 15.97 -22.44
C PRO A 12 7.15 16.37 -21.00
N ARG A 13 7.62 17.60 -20.82
CA ARG A 13 7.77 18.22 -19.51
C ARG A 13 6.41 18.32 -18.86
N VAL A 14 6.26 17.68 -17.71
CA VAL A 14 5.12 17.91 -16.79
C VAL A 14 5.27 19.36 -16.30
N PRO A 15 4.23 20.20 -16.37
CA PRO A 15 4.34 21.58 -15.91
C PRO A 15 4.68 21.61 -14.42
N VAL A 16 5.68 22.42 -14.08
CA VAL A 16 6.14 22.66 -12.72
C VAL A 16 5.05 23.42 -11.96
N VAL A 17 4.74 22.99 -10.76
CA VAL A 17 3.69 23.53 -9.87
C VAL A 17 3.84 25.03 -9.54
N GLY A 18 4.90 25.70 -9.97
CA GLY A 18 5.16 27.12 -9.73
C GLY A 18 4.35 28.13 -10.54
N ASP A 19 3.58 27.72 -11.54
CA ASP A 19 2.88 28.62 -12.47
C ASP A 19 1.34 28.61 -12.35
N TRP A 20 0.84 28.13 -11.23
CA TRP A 20 -0.62 27.97 -10.96
C TRP A 20 -1.29 29.22 -10.36
N GLY A 21 -0.75 30.39 -10.63
CA GLY A 21 -1.33 31.70 -10.24
C GLY A 21 -2.52 32.17 -11.08
N GLY A 22 -3.23 31.29 -11.74
CA GLY A 22 -4.43 31.59 -12.49
C GLY A 22 -5.40 30.43 -12.43
N GLY A 23 -6.64 30.70 -12.06
CA GLY A 23 -7.75 29.80 -11.78
C GLY A 23 -7.72 28.44 -12.43
N ILE A 24 -7.81 27.42 -11.61
CA ILE A 24 -7.83 26.03 -12.05
C ILE A 24 -9.10 25.80 -12.87
N LYS A 25 -8.98 25.89 -14.18
CA LYS A 25 -10.06 25.51 -15.08
C LYS A 25 -10.36 24.02 -14.90
N LYS A 26 -11.63 23.63 -14.98
CA LYS A 26 -12.09 22.22 -15.04
C LYS A 26 -11.19 21.36 -15.92
N GLU A 27 -10.62 21.93 -16.97
CA GLU A 27 -9.67 21.34 -17.91
C GLU A 27 -8.37 20.90 -17.26
N ALA A 28 -7.81 21.66 -16.31
CA ALA A 28 -6.53 21.28 -15.67
C ALA A 28 -6.69 20.06 -14.75
N VAL A 29 -7.78 19.98 -14.00
CA VAL A 29 -8.10 18.78 -13.20
C VAL A 29 -8.38 17.60 -14.12
N GLN A 30 -9.10 17.80 -15.22
CA GLN A 30 -9.34 16.78 -16.25
C GLN A 30 -8.06 16.38 -16.99
N GLU A 31 -7.12 17.28 -17.23
CA GLU A 31 -5.83 16.94 -17.86
C GLU A 31 -4.93 16.10 -16.95
N VAL A 32 -4.83 16.43 -15.66
CA VAL A 32 -4.11 15.62 -14.67
C VAL A 32 -4.76 14.23 -14.55
N LEU A 33 -6.09 14.17 -14.54
CA LEU A 33 -6.86 12.94 -14.51
C LEU A 33 -6.74 12.15 -15.83
N ALA A 34 -6.79 12.81 -16.98
CA ALA A 34 -6.65 12.19 -18.29
C ALA A 34 -5.21 11.68 -18.56
N ALA A 35 -4.19 12.37 -18.07
CA ALA A 35 -2.80 11.90 -18.13
C ALA A 35 -2.57 10.67 -17.24
N SER A 36 -3.31 10.55 -16.14
CA SER A 36 -3.31 9.38 -15.26
C SER A 36 -4.01 8.17 -15.90
N LEU A 37 -5.11 8.40 -16.62
CA LEU A 37 -5.89 7.33 -17.28
C LEU A 37 -5.19 6.79 -18.53
N ARG A 38 -4.54 7.62 -19.34
CA ARG A 38 -3.82 7.19 -20.56
C ARG A 38 -2.64 6.25 -20.31
N ARG A 39 -2.15 6.14 -19.07
CA ARG A 39 -1.06 5.21 -18.71
C ARG A 39 -1.54 3.84 -18.20
N GLU A 40 -2.82 3.66 -17.94
CA GLU A 40 -3.38 2.36 -17.56
C GLU A 40 -3.75 1.48 -18.77
N ASP A 41 -4.06 2.09 -19.93
CA ASP A 41 -4.46 1.36 -21.15
C ASP A 41 -3.28 0.74 -21.90
N ASP A 42 -2.04 1.22 -21.66
CA ASP A 42 -0.82 0.74 -22.36
C ASP A 42 -0.25 -0.58 -21.80
N TRP A 43 -0.87 -1.18 -20.76
CA TRP A 43 -0.42 -2.44 -20.13
C TRP A 43 -1.43 -3.58 -20.27
N GLY A 44 -2.44 -3.46 -21.09
CA GLY A 44 -3.60 -4.38 -21.08
C GLY A 44 -4.15 -4.88 -22.39
N ASN A 45 -3.43 -4.93 -23.50
CA ASN A 45 -3.88 -5.69 -24.68
C ASN A 45 -2.71 -6.09 -25.57
N GLY A 46 -2.09 -7.20 -25.24
CA GLY A 46 -1.15 -7.92 -26.11
C GLY A 46 -1.73 -9.27 -26.49
N ASP A 47 -2.88 -9.30 -27.14
CA ASP A 47 -3.35 -10.47 -27.87
C ASP A 47 -2.48 -10.66 -29.11
N ARG A 48 -1.62 -11.68 -29.08
CA ARG A 48 -0.83 -12.10 -30.24
C ARG A 48 -1.70 -12.91 -31.19
N ASP A 49 -1.85 -12.40 -32.40
CA ASP A 49 -2.33 -13.12 -33.57
C ASP A 49 -1.40 -14.32 -33.88
N PRO A 50 -1.90 -15.56 -34.03
CA PRO A 50 -1.10 -16.75 -34.25
C PRO A 50 -0.58 -16.95 -35.67
N ASN A 51 -0.73 -16.01 -36.60
CA ASN A 51 -0.40 -16.20 -38.03
C ASN A 51 0.57 -15.16 -38.60
N HIS A 52 1.83 -15.10 -38.08
CA HIS A 52 2.91 -14.48 -38.85
C HIS A 52 4.18 -15.34 -38.82
N PRO A 53 4.83 -15.56 -39.99
CA PRO A 53 5.91 -16.54 -40.13
C PRO A 53 7.25 -16.02 -39.60
N SER A 54 8.00 -16.98 -39.06
CA SER A 54 9.37 -16.84 -38.53
C SER A 54 10.35 -16.28 -39.56
N CYS A 55 11.20 -15.36 -39.09
CA CYS A 55 12.43 -14.96 -39.80
C CYS A 55 13.65 -15.33 -38.97
N ASP A 56 14.49 -15.99 -39.61
CA ASP A 56 15.74 -16.68 -39.57
C ASP A 56 16.83 -16.22 -38.57
N GLN A 57 17.46 -17.23 -38.01
CA GLN A 57 18.67 -17.17 -37.19
C GLN A 57 19.88 -16.82 -38.04
N ARG A 58 20.70 -15.81 -37.67
CA ARG A 58 22.09 -15.73 -38.09
C ARG A 58 23.06 -15.64 -36.92
N LYS A 59 23.91 -16.65 -36.91
CA LYS A 59 25.11 -16.89 -36.10
C LYS A 59 25.94 -15.63 -35.86
N LEU A 60 26.33 -15.40 -34.62
CA LEU A 60 27.51 -14.62 -34.26
C LEU A 60 28.53 -15.53 -33.59
N GLN A 61 29.68 -15.62 -34.20
CA GLN A 61 30.88 -16.35 -33.79
C GLN A 61 31.53 -15.68 -32.60
N ILE A 62 31.89 -16.52 -31.62
CA ILE A 62 32.66 -16.16 -30.44
C ILE A 62 34.15 -16.35 -30.78
N CYS A 63 34.96 -15.28 -30.64
CA CYS A 63 36.43 -15.39 -30.61
C CYS A 63 36.90 -15.62 -29.16
N PRO A 64 37.86 -16.53 -28.93
CA PRO A 64 38.42 -16.78 -27.61
C PRO A 64 39.59 -15.89 -27.27
N CYS A 65 39.59 -15.31 -26.05
CA CYS A 65 40.78 -14.70 -25.47
C CYS A 65 41.54 -15.67 -24.58
N PRO A 66 42.87 -15.61 -24.54
CA PRO A 66 43.71 -16.60 -23.88
C PRO A 66 43.85 -16.40 -22.38
N SER A 67 43.98 -17.50 -21.67
CA SER A 67 44.20 -17.61 -20.23
C SER A 67 45.63 -17.21 -19.81
N PRO A 68 45.85 -16.60 -18.64
CA PRO A 68 47.17 -16.51 -18.03
C PRO A 68 47.50 -17.72 -17.17
N SER A 69 48.75 -18.17 -17.29
CA SER A 69 49.36 -19.30 -16.57
C SER A 69 49.59 -19.02 -15.08
N PRO A 70 49.65 -20.05 -14.24
CA PRO A 70 49.79 -19.90 -12.78
C PRO A 70 51.26 -19.81 -12.35
N CYS A 71 51.53 -18.94 -11.37
CA CYS A 71 52.78 -18.93 -10.63
C CYS A 71 52.77 -19.88 -9.43
N PRO A 72 53.87 -20.48 -9.04
CA PRO A 72 53.90 -21.49 -7.98
C PRO A 72 53.95 -20.86 -6.58
N VAL A 73 53.12 -21.36 -5.68
CA VAL A 73 53.13 -21.00 -4.27
C VAL A 73 53.75 -22.15 -3.45
N THR A 74 54.77 -21.78 -2.71
CA THR A 74 55.49 -22.63 -1.74
C THR A 74 54.60 -22.98 -0.55
N THR A 75 54.53 -24.25 -0.23
CA THR A 75 53.89 -24.81 0.95
C THR A 75 54.71 -24.60 2.22
N THR A 76 54.09 -23.96 3.24
CA THR A 76 54.50 -24.12 4.64
C THR A 76 53.33 -24.68 5.42
N SER A 77 53.51 -25.86 5.94
CA SER A 77 52.64 -26.57 6.87
C SER A 77 52.52 -25.83 8.20
N SER A 78 51.32 -25.44 8.59
CA SER A 78 50.99 -25.22 9.99
C SER A 78 49.61 -25.83 10.28
N ASN A 79 49.58 -26.86 11.08
CA ASN A 79 48.42 -27.52 11.63
C ASN A 79 47.65 -26.56 12.54
N HIS A 80 46.53 -26.02 12.07
CA HIS A 80 45.49 -25.48 12.95
C HIS A 80 44.24 -26.35 12.83
N HIS A 81 43.86 -26.96 13.94
CA HIS A 81 42.57 -27.60 14.14
C HIS A 81 41.45 -26.55 13.93
N ASN A 82 40.85 -26.57 12.76
CA ASN A 82 39.58 -25.87 12.54
C ASN A 82 38.46 -26.68 13.16
N HIS A 83 37.98 -26.22 14.31
CA HIS A 83 36.65 -26.55 14.79
C HIS A 83 35.66 -26.09 13.72
N MET A 84 35.10 -27.04 12.98
CA MET A 84 33.90 -26.80 12.19
C MET A 84 32.77 -26.45 13.16
N VAL A 85 32.47 -25.16 13.25
CA VAL A 85 31.17 -24.68 13.78
C VAL A 85 30.12 -25.18 12.81
N GLY A 86 29.41 -26.22 13.20
CA GLY A 86 28.30 -26.78 12.46
C GLY A 86 27.28 -25.63 12.23
N SER A 87 27.08 -25.22 10.98
CA SER A 87 25.98 -24.35 10.59
C SER A 87 24.70 -25.07 10.99
N SER A 88 23.99 -24.53 11.98
CA SER A 88 22.63 -24.96 12.33
C SER A 88 21.81 -25.03 11.06
N PRO A 89 21.00 -26.07 10.85
CA PRO A 89 20.15 -26.16 9.66
C PRO A 89 19.28 -24.89 9.60
N GLN A 90 19.44 -24.11 8.53
CA GLN A 90 18.71 -22.88 8.33
C GLN A 90 17.23 -23.25 8.22
N GLN A 91 16.45 -22.96 9.26
CA GLN A 91 15.05 -23.33 9.37
C GLN A 91 14.29 -22.69 8.21
N LYS A 92 13.74 -23.52 7.31
CA LYS A 92 12.96 -23.06 6.17
C LYS A 92 11.63 -22.51 6.66
N LEU A 93 11.35 -21.25 6.34
CA LEU A 93 10.08 -20.61 6.61
C LEU A 93 9.11 -20.85 5.44
N VAL A 94 7.98 -21.49 5.70
CA VAL A 94 6.96 -21.79 4.70
C VAL A 94 5.79 -20.80 4.82
N VAL A 95 5.58 -20.02 3.76
CA VAL A 95 4.53 -18.99 3.67
C VAL A 95 3.49 -19.43 2.64
N GLY A 96 2.34 -19.92 3.11
CA GLY A 96 1.19 -20.16 2.26
C GLY A 96 0.54 -18.83 1.85
N TYR A 97 0.18 -18.65 0.58
CA TYR A 97 -0.49 -17.44 0.16
C TYR A 97 -1.78 -17.67 -0.63
N ALA A 98 -2.83 -16.90 -0.29
CA ALA A 98 -4.13 -16.86 -0.95
C ALA A 98 -4.43 -15.43 -1.38
N LEU A 99 -4.08 -15.10 -2.62
CA LEU A 99 -4.15 -13.75 -3.19
C LEU A 99 -4.95 -13.75 -4.49
N THR A 100 -5.56 -12.60 -4.83
CA THR A 100 -6.17 -12.41 -6.16
C THR A 100 -5.09 -12.37 -7.24
N SER A 101 -5.44 -12.71 -8.50
CA SER A 101 -4.49 -12.68 -9.62
C SER A 101 -3.83 -11.31 -9.81
N LYS A 102 -4.61 -10.21 -9.66
CA LYS A 102 -4.07 -8.83 -9.68
C LYS A 102 -3.05 -8.61 -8.55
N LYS A 103 -3.31 -9.16 -7.36
CA LYS A 103 -2.39 -9.02 -6.23
C LYS A 103 -1.12 -9.85 -6.40
N ILE A 104 -1.23 -11.07 -6.92
CA ILE A 104 -0.09 -11.92 -7.25
C ILE A 104 0.83 -11.16 -8.22
N LYS A 105 0.30 -10.66 -9.34
CA LYS A 105 1.08 -9.91 -10.34
C LYS A 105 1.79 -8.69 -9.76
N SER A 106 1.19 -7.97 -8.82
CA SER A 106 1.77 -6.74 -8.25
C SER A 106 2.69 -6.96 -7.05
N PHE A 107 2.57 -8.11 -6.37
CA PHE A 107 3.29 -8.38 -5.12
C PHE A 107 4.34 -9.49 -5.27
N MET A 108 4.00 -10.62 -5.91
CA MET A 108 4.91 -11.75 -6.10
C MET A 108 5.86 -11.50 -7.28
N GLN A 109 6.71 -10.47 -7.14
CA GLN A 109 7.68 -10.11 -8.15
C GLN A 109 8.90 -11.05 -8.09
N PRO A 110 9.58 -11.32 -9.24
CA PRO A 110 10.76 -12.19 -9.28
C PRO A 110 11.86 -11.79 -8.27
N LYS A 111 12.00 -10.50 -8.00
CA LYS A 111 12.95 -9.96 -7.03
C LYS A 111 12.58 -10.35 -5.59
N LEU A 112 11.28 -10.29 -5.22
CA LEU A 112 10.81 -10.75 -3.92
C LEU A 112 11.05 -12.25 -3.77
N GLU A 113 10.67 -13.06 -4.75
CA GLU A 113 10.82 -14.51 -4.70
C GLU A 113 12.30 -14.94 -4.63
N GLY A 114 13.16 -14.28 -5.42
CA GLY A 114 14.60 -14.54 -5.42
C GLY A 114 15.25 -14.20 -4.07
N LEU A 115 14.87 -13.06 -3.47
CA LEU A 115 15.37 -12.66 -2.16
C LEU A 115 14.85 -13.56 -1.05
N ALA A 116 13.56 -13.91 -1.07
CA ALA A 116 12.94 -14.83 -0.12
C ALA A 116 13.64 -16.17 -0.12
N ARG A 117 13.88 -16.77 -1.29
CA ARG A 117 14.59 -18.03 -1.43
C ARG A 117 16.00 -17.98 -0.85
N LYS A 118 16.73 -16.88 -1.08
CA LYS A 118 18.08 -16.67 -0.47
C LYS A 118 18.02 -16.58 1.05
N LYS A 119 16.92 -16.11 1.61
CA LYS A 119 16.70 -16.00 3.06
C LYS A 119 16.02 -17.23 3.68
N GLY A 120 15.85 -18.32 2.93
CA GLY A 120 15.21 -19.56 3.42
C GLY A 120 13.68 -19.46 3.51
N ILE A 121 13.05 -18.48 2.84
CA ILE A 121 11.60 -18.32 2.79
C ILE A 121 11.07 -18.98 1.51
N THR A 122 10.07 -19.84 1.64
CA THR A 122 9.38 -20.48 0.52
C THR A 122 7.94 -20.02 0.47
N PHE A 123 7.53 -19.42 -0.64
CA PHE A 123 6.13 -19.07 -0.90
C PHE A 123 5.41 -20.22 -1.59
N VAL A 124 4.27 -20.64 -1.05
CA VAL A 124 3.44 -21.74 -1.57
C VAL A 124 2.03 -21.22 -1.87
N PRO A 125 1.55 -21.33 -3.12
CA PRO A 125 0.19 -20.95 -3.44
C PRO A 125 -0.81 -21.90 -2.77
N ILE A 126 -1.84 -21.33 -2.13
CA ILE A 126 -2.92 -22.10 -1.52
C ILE A 126 -4.02 -22.34 -2.56
N ASP A 127 -4.33 -23.62 -2.81
CA ASP A 127 -5.48 -24.03 -3.63
C ASP A 127 -6.78 -23.86 -2.83
N ARG A 128 -7.65 -22.97 -3.28
CA ARG A 128 -8.93 -22.69 -2.63
C ARG A 128 -9.98 -23.79 -2.74
N ASN A 129 -9.76 -24.76 -3.63
CA ASN A 129 -10.67 -25.89 -3.86
C ASN A 129 -10.31 -27.10 -2.98
N ARG A 130 -9.25 -27.02 -2.19
CA ARG A 130 -8.81 -28.07 -1.27
C ARG A 130 -8.85 -27.57 0.18
N PRO A 131 -9.10 -28.46 1.15
CA PRO A 131 -8.99 -28.12 2.56
C PRO A 131 -7.62 -27.54 2.89
N LEU A 132 -7.59 -26.46 3.68
CA LEU A 132 -6.34 -25.76 4.01
C LEU A 132 -5.39 -26.63 4.84
N ASP A 133 -5.95 -27.51 5.67
CA ASP A 133 -5.17 -28.45 6.51
C ASP A 133 -4.39 -29.49 5.72
N GLU A 134 -4.84 -29.81 4.51
CA GLU A 134 -4.17 -30.79 3.64
C GLU A 134 -3.01 -30.22 2.84
N GLN A 135 -2.77 -28.89 2.93
CA GLN A 135 -1.82 -28.19 2.08
C GLN A 135 -0.57 -27.71 2.81
N GLY A 136 -0.61 -27.71 4.14
CA GLY A 136 0.50 -27.28 5.00
C GLY A 136 1.54 -28.37 5.32
N PRO A 137 2.32 -28.19 6.37
CA PRO A 137 2.20 -27.11 7.35
C PRO A 137 2.70 -25.75 6.85
N PHE A 138 2.03 -24.66 7.26
CA PHE A 138 2.46 -23.29 7.00
C PHE A 138 2.88 -22.61 8.30
N ASP A 139 4.04 -21.95 8.30
CA ASP A 139 4.44 -21.07 9.40
C ASP A 139 3.65 -19.76 9.38
N VAL A 140 3.36 -19.27 8.14
CA VAL A 140 2.60 -18.05 7.89
C VAL A 140 1.59 -18.29 6.79
N VAL A 141 0.36 -17.82 6.98
CA VAL A 141 -0.68 -17.75 5.94
C VAL A 141 -0.90 -16.28 5.58
N LEU A 142 -0.56 -15.92 4.35
CA LEU A 142 -0.72 -14.56 3.82
C LEU A 142 -1.94 -14.52 2.89
N HIS A 143 -2.91 -13.65 3.16
CA HIS A 143 -4.10 -13.60 2.31
C HIS A 143 -4.60 -12.18 2.03
N LYS A 144 -5.32 -12.05 0.92
CA LYS A 144 -6.14 -10.89 0.59
C LYS A 144 -7.36 -11.35 -0.21
N LEU A 145 -8.15 -12.20 0.39
CA LEU A 145 -9.42 -12.67 -0.16
C LEU A 145 -10.55 -12.24 0.77
N SER A 146 -11.66 -11.87 0.18
CA SER A 146 -12.93 -11.61 0.85
C SER A 146 -13.92 -12.71 0.46
N GLY A 147 -14.76 -13.15 1.37
CA GLY A 147 -15.76 -14.18 1.15
C GLY A 147 -16.01 -14.95 2.45
N LYS A 148 -17.27 -15.31 2.68
CA LYS A 148 -17.67 -15.98 3.93
C LYS A 148 -16.96 -17.33 4.09
N ASP A 149 -16.91 -18.12 3.02
CA ASP A 149 -16.30 -19.47 3.03
C ASP A 149 -14.80 -19.41 3.29
N TRP A 150 -14.09 -18.47 2.65
CA TRP A 150 -12.67 -18.28 2.90
C TRP A 150 -12.40 -17.84 4.33
N ARG A 151 -13.20 -16.91 4.84
CA ARG A 151 -13.10 -16.45 6.22
C ARG A 151 -13.28 -17.61 7.20
N GLN A 152 -14.33 -18.42 7.02
CA GLN A 152 -14.61 -19.56 7.88
C GLN A 152 -13.46 -20.57 7.84
N ASN A 153 -12.99 -20.95 6.64
CA ASN A 153 -11.87 -21.87 6.47
C ASN A 153 -10.61 -21.38 7.19
N LEU A 154 -10.33 -20.08 7.12
CA LEU A 154 -9.15 -19.50 7.75
C LEU A 154 -9.29 -19.42 9.27
N GLU A 155 -10.47 -19.11 9.80
CA GLU A 155 -10.75 -19.12 11.22
C GLU A 155 -10.65 -20.54 11.81
N ASP A 156 -11.15 -21.55 11.11
CA ASP A 156 -11.06 -22.95 11.51
C ASP A 156 -9.62 -23.47 11.44
N TYR A 157 -8.84 -23.06 10.43
CA TYR A 157 -7.42 -23.34 10.35
C TYR A 157 -6.67 -22.74 11.54
N ARG A 158 -6.92 -21.48 11.90
CA ARG A 158 -6.30 -20.82 13.06
C ARG A 158 -6.55 -21.53 14.38
N LYS A 159 -7.77 -22.09 14.55
CA LYS A 159 -8.11 -22.84 15.77
C LYS A 159 -7.35 -24.16 15.87
N ARG A 160 -7.16 -24.84 14.72
CA ARG A 160 -6.48 -26.13 14.66
C ARG A 160 -4.96 -26.02 14.65
N HIS A 161 -4.46 -24.91 14.10
CA HIS A 161 -3.04 -24.59 13.93
C HIS A 161 -2.67 -23.28 14.63
N PRO A 162 -2.71 -23.21 15.97
CA PRO A 162 -2.36 -22.01 16.73
C PRO A 162 -0.88 -21.62 16.57
N GLU A 163 -0.03 -22.54 16.08
CA GLU A 163 1.36 -22.30 15.71
C GLU A 163 1.50 -21.51 14.41
N ALA A 164 0.54 -21.56 13.49
CA ALA A 164 0.56 -20.79 12.26
C ALA A 164 0.21 -19.31 12.53
N ILE A 165 0.85 -18.42 11.77
CA ILE A 165 0.55 -16.97 11.86
C ILE A 165 -0.27 -16.57 10.65
N VAL A 166 -1.50 -16.09 10.88
CA VAL A 166 -2.33 -15.54 9.79
C VAL A 166 -2.09 -14.04 9.67
N LEU A 167 -1.79 -13.58 8.48
CA LEU A 167 -1.56 -12.17 8.11
C LEU A 167 -2.67 -11.70 7.16
N ASP A 168 -3.60 -10.94 7.62
CA ASP A 168 -3.94 -10.58 9.01
C ASP A 168 -5.26 -11.27 9.36
N PRO A 169 -5.73 -11.25 10.64
CA PRO A 169 -6.96 -11.92 11.02
C PRO A 169 -8.19 -11.42 10.23
N PRO A 170 -9.10 -12.30 9.78
CA PRO A 170 -10.25 -11.92 8.96
C PRO A 170 -11.19 -10.90 9.62
N ASP A 171 -11.36 -10.98 10.93
CA ASP A 171 -12.14 -10.05 11.74
C ASP A 171 -11.54 -8.65 11.75
N ALA A 172 -10.22 -8.54 11.90
CA ALA A 172 -9.48 -7.29 11.82
C ALA A 172 -9.60 -6.63 10.43
N ILE A 173 -9.52 -7.44 9.37
CA ILE A 173 -9.66 -6.94 7.99
C ILE A 173 -11.08 -6.44 7.71
N GLN A 174 -12.09 -7.12 8.24
CA GLN A 174 -13.49 -6.76 8.02
C GLN A 174 -13.83 -5.36 8.51
N HIS A 175 -13.15 -4.89 9.56
CA HIS A 175 -13.30 -3.55 10.09
C HIS A 175 -13.01 -2.46 9.04
N LEU A 176 -12.10 -2.73 8.09
CA LEU A 176 -11.76 -1.81 7.01
C LEU A 176 -12.72 -1.83 5.81
N TYR A 177 -13.73 -2.71 5.79
CA TYR A 177 -14.69 -2.76 4.68
C TYR A 177 -15.79 -1.69 4.75
N ASN A 178 -15.84 -0.94 5.85
CA ASN A 178 -16.75 0.18 6.02
C ASN A 178 -15.94 1.45 6.31
N ARG A 179 -16.13 2.49 5.51
CA ARG A 179 -15.36 3.75 5.62
C ARG A 179 -15.62 4.52 6.91
N GLN A 180 -16.79 4.34 7.51
CA GLN A 180 -17.08 4.96 8.80
C GLN A 180 -16.24 4.32 9.91
N SER A 181 -16.33 3.00 10.07
CA SER A 181 -15.57 2.29 11.11
C SER A 181 -14.06 2.40 10.89
N MET A 182 -13.61 2.36 9.64
CA MET A 182 -12.20 2.46 9.27
C MET A 182 -11.52 3.72 9.85
N LEU A 183 -12.17 4.86 9.78
CA LEU A 183 -11.61 6.13 10.23
C LEU A 183 -11.97 6.48 11.67
N GLN A 184 -12.92 5.76 12.28
CA GLN A 184 -13.33 6.00 13.67
C GLN A 184 -12.17 5.75 14.63
N ASP A 185 -11.39 4.68 14.41
CA ASP A 185 -10.21 4.41 15.23
C ASP A 185 -9.19 5.54 15.22
N VAL A 186 -9.06 6.25 14.09
CA VAL A 186 -8.20 7.45 14.01
C VAL A 186 -8.85 8.62 14.72
N ALA A 187 -10.16 8.85 14.52
CA ALA A 187 -10.88 9.95 15.15
C ALA A 187 -10.88 9.84 16.68
N ASP A 188 -10.86 8.60 17.20
CA ASP A 188 -10.81 8.31 18.64
C ASP A 188 -9.38 8.35 19.22
N LEU A 189 -8.37 8.62 18.38
CA LEU A 189 -7.01 8.85 18.87
C LEU A 189 -6.83 10.31 19.22
N ASP A 190 -6.43 10.58 20.46
CA ASP A 190 -5.94 11.90 20.87
C ASP A 190 -4.42 11.96 20.59
N LEU A 191 -4.07 12.12 19.32
CA LEU A 191 -2.69 12.31 18.89
C LEU A 191 -2.44 13.80 18.62
N SER A 192 -2.22 14.51 19.69
CA SER A 192 -1.82 15.92 19.66
C SER A 192 -0.63 16.12 20.58
N ASP A 193 0.53 16.44 20.01
CA ASP A 193 1.74 16.73 20.75
C ASP A 193 2.58 17.82 20.07
N ARG A 194 3.83 17.98 20.52
CA ARG A 194 4.74 19.02 19.99
C ARG A 194 5.10 18.84 18.51
N GLU A 195 4.92 17.64 17.98
CA GLU A 195 5.29 17.28 16.60
C GLU A 195 4.11 17.39 15.65
N GLY A 196 2.92 17.57 16.17
CA GLY A 196 1.72 17.78 15.39
C GLY A 196 0.48 17.07 15.94
N LYS A 197 -0.62 17.27 15.24
CA LYS A 197 -1.90 16.63 15.52
C LYS A 197 -2.34 15.80 14.32
N VAL A 198 -2.91 14.64 14.61
CA VAL A 198 -3.51 13.78 13.59
C VAL A 198 -5.01 13.65 13.84
N GLY A 199 -5.79 13.88 12.82
CA GLY A 199 -7.24 13.74 12.87
C GLY A 199 -7.80 13.11 11.61
N VAL A 200 -9.13 13.20 11.49
CA VAL A 200 -9.90 12.84 10.30
C VAL A 200 -10.68 14.09 9.88
N PRO A 201 -10.75 14.42 8.59
CA PRO A 201 -11.63 15.51 8.16
C PRO A 201 -13.06 15.22 8.61
N LYS A 202 -13.85 16.27 8.92
CA LYS A 202 -15.24 16.08 9.30
C LYS A 202 -15.97 15.25 8.26
N GLN A 203 -16.77 14.30 8.71
CA GLN A 203 -17.47 13.39 7.81
C GLN A 203 -18.88 13.07 8.30
N LEU A 204 -19.72 12.69 7.36
CA LEU A 204 -21.12 12.32 7.58
C LEU A 204 -21.47 11.07 6.76
N VAL A 205 -22.07 10.09 7.40
CA VAL A 205 -22.58 8.89 6.72
C VAL A 205 -24.00 9.15 6.25
N ILE A 206 -24.26 8.87 4.98
CA ILE A 206 -25.57 8.96 4.35
C ILE A 206 -25.99 7.56 3.90
N THR A 207 -27.14 7.11 4.40
CA THR A 207 -27.73 5.81 4.02
C THR A 207 -29.16 5.94 3.50
N GLY A 208 -29.74 7.14 3.63
CA GLY A 208 -31.14 7.41 3.28
C GLY A 208 -31.30 8.00 1.87
N ASP A 209 -32.45 8.64 1.67
CA ASP A 209 -32.85 9.28 0.42
C ASP A 209 -31.86 10.40 0.00
N PRO A 210 -31.39 10.41 -1.27
CA PRO A 210 -30.57 11.48 -1.83
C PRO A 210 -31.15 12.89 -1.60
N ALA A 211 -32.45 13.06 -1.71
CA ALA A 211 -33.10 14.34 -1.47
C ALA A 211 -32.91 14.93 -0.06
N SER A 212 -32.59 14.07 0.92
CA SER A 212 -32.32 14.47 2.30
C SER A 212 -30.89 14.96 2.53
N ILE A 213 -29.97 14.72 1.60
CA ILE A 213 -28.53 14.99 1.77
C ILE A 213 -28.23 16.47 2.04
N PRO A 214 -28.79 17.44 1.26
CA PRO A 214 -28.52 18.85 1.53
C PRO A 214 -28.87 19.29 2.95
N SER A 215 -30.04 18.84 3.44
CA SER A 215 -30.49 19.16 4.80
C SER A 215 -29.59 18.47 5.87
N ALA A 216 -29.18 17.21 5.65
CA ALA A 216 -28.31 16.48 6.55
C ALA A 216 -26.92 17.13 6.65
N VAL A 217 -26.34 17.57 5.52
CA VAL A 217 -25.07 18.28 5.45
C VAL A 217 -25.13 19.61 6.20
N ALA A 218 -26.19 20.41 5.96
CA ALA A 218 -26.39 21.67 6.64
C ALA A 218 -26.53 21.47 8.17
N LYS A 219 -27.31 20.48 8.60
CA LYS A 219 -27.50 20.14 10.01
C LYS A 219 -26.23 19.68 10.69
N ALA A 220 -25.37 18.91 9.97
CA ALA A 220 -24.09 18.44 10.47
C ALA A 220 -23.00 19.52 10.46
N GLY A 221 -23.26 20.68 9.81
CA GLY A 221 -22.32 21.78 9.70
C GLY A 221 -21.06 21.42 8.92
N LEU A 222 -21.19 20.58 7.86
CA LEU A 222 -20.07 20.28 6.97
C LEU A 222 -19.88 21.41 5.97
N LYS A 223 -18.61 21.70 5.69
CA LYS A 223 -18.22 22.73 4.72
C LYS A 223 -17.99 22.10 3.33
N LEU A 224 -18.52 22.75 2.32
CA LEU A 224 -18.25 22.42 0.91
C LEU A 224 -16.87 22.94 0.50
N PRO A 225 -16.23 22.31 -0.48
CA PRO A 225 -16.66 21.09 -1.21
C PRO A 225 -16.50 19.80 -0.37
N LEU A 226 -17.30 18.78 -0.73
CA LEU A 226 -17.32 17.50 -0.04
C LEU A 226 -16.85 16.37 -0.94
N VAL A 227 -15.96 15.53 -0.45
CA VAL A 227 -15.59 14.28 -1.10
C VAL A 227 -16.64 13.22 -0.76
N ALA A 228 -17.36 12.75 -1.77
CA ALA A 228 -18.30 11.64 -1.67
C ALA A 228 -17.58 10.32 -1.96
N LYS A 229 -17.67 9.38 -1.02
CA LYS A 229 -17.02 8.07 -1.08
C LYS A 229 -18.07 6.99 -0.82
N PRO A 230 -18.18 5.93 -1.63
CA PRO A 230 -19.06 4.80 -1.30
C PRO A 230 -18.76 4.27 0.11
N LEU A 231 -19.80 3.97 0.89
CA LEU A 231 -19.64 3.54 2.28
C LEU A 231 -18.90 2.19 2.37
N VAL A 232 -19.20 1.28 1.46
CA VAL A 232 -18.64 -0.08 1.43
C VAL A 232 -17.37 -0.13 0.61
N VAL A 233 -16.33 -0.77 1.13
CA VAL A 233 -15.02 -0.99 0.49
C VAL A 233 -14.83 -2.49 0.28
N ASP A 234 -15.49 -3.05 -0.74
CA ASP A 234 -15.46 -4.47 -1.08
C ASP A 234 -14.44 -4.82 -2.19
N GLY A 235 -13.73 -3.82 -2.73
CA GLY A 235 -12.76 -3.98 -3.82
C GLY A 235 -13.37 -3.99 -5.21
N THR A 236 -14.68 -3.77 -5.37
CA THR A 236 -15.34 -3.59 -6.66
C THR A 236 -15.02 -2.22 -7.28
N ALA A 237 -15.31 -2.06 -8.58
CA ALA A 237 -15.17 -0.76 -9.25
C ALA A 237 -16.04 0.33 -8.58
N LYS A 238 -17.26 -0.03 -8.13
CA LYS A 238 -18.17 0.88 -7.44
C LYS A 238 -17.56 1.41 -6.14
N SER A 239 -16.86 0.59 -5.36
CA SER A 239 -16.21 1.03 -4.12
C SER A 239 -15.07 2.05 -4.32
N HIS A 240 -14.65 2.25 -5.56
CA HIS A 240 -13.62 3.21 -5.97
C HIS A 240 -14.19 4.44 -6.70
N ALA A 241 -15.48 4.50 -6.92
CA ALA A 241 -16.13 5.66 -7.53
C ALA A 241 -16.18 6.81 -6.52
N LEU A 242 -15.23 7.74 -6.62
CA LEU A 242 -15.14 8.93 -5.79
C LEU A 242 -15.67 10.13 -6.57
N SER A 243 -16.28 11.08 -5.89
CA SER A 243 -16.69 12.35 -6.49
C SER A 243 -16.49 13.51 -5.52
N LEU A 244 -16.38 14.70 -6.10
CA LEU A 244 -16.30 15.96 -5.38
C LEU A 244 -17.59 16.75 -5.64
N ALA A 245 -18.33 17.06 -4.59
CA ALA A 245 -19.55 17.87 -4.64
C ALA A 245 -19.21 19.29 -4.21
N TYR A 246 -19.43 20.25 -5.12
CA TYR A 246 -19.02 21.64 -4.93
C TYR A 246 -20.10 22.51 -4.30
N ASP A 247 -21.37 22.21 -4.55
CA ASP A 247 -22.46 23.01 -4.10
C ASP A 247 -23.57 22.19 -3.44
N GLN A 248 -24.44 22.90 -2.69
CA GLN A 248 -25.47 22.25 -1.91
C GLN A 248 -26.59 21.64 -2.78
N PHE A 249 -26.84 22.20 -3.97
CA PHE A 249 -27.94 21.76 -4.83
C PHE A 249 -27.61 20.42 -5.49
N SER A 250 -26.37 20.22 -5.87
CA SER A 250 -25.89 18.98 -6.49
C SER A 250 -25.75 17.81 -5.52
N LEU A 251 -25.79 18.04 -4.20
CA LEU A 251 -25.71 16.96 -3.22
C LEU A 251 -26.81 15.90 -3.39
N ALA A 252 -27.99 16.30 -3.88
CA ALA A 252 -29.10 15.37 -4.15
C ALA A 252 -28.85 14.43 -5.36
N GLU A 253 -27.81 14.68 -6.16
CA GLU A 253 -27.41 13.81 -7.29
C GLU A 253 -26.56 12.63 -6.83
N LEU A 254 -26.09 12.63 -5.59
CA LEU A 254 -25.25 11.55 -5.03
C LEU A 254 -26.07 10.29 -4.76
N ASP A 255 -25.43 9.11 -4.91
CA ASP A 255 -26.05 7.78 -4.76
C ASP A 255 -25.63 7.11 -3.42
N PRO A 256 -26.43 7.20 -2.35
CA PRO A 256 -26.17 6.48 -1.10
C PRO A 256 -26.21 4.93 -1.27
N PRO A 257 -25.57 4.17 -0.36
CA PRO A 257 -24.91 4.58 0.87
C PRO A 257 -23.49 5.10 0.64
N LEU A 258 -23.17 6.25 1.24
CA LEU A 258 -21.88 6.91 1.07
C LEU A 258 -21.42 7.63 2.36
N VAL A 259 -20.14 8.04 2.35
CA VAL A 259 -19.57 8.97 3.33
C VAL A 259 -19.28 10.28 2.60
N LEU A 260 -19.76 11.38 3.14
CA LEU A 260 -19.35 12.74 2.78
C LEU A 260 -18.25 13.18 3.72
N GLN A 261 -17.14 13.65 3.17
CA GLN A 261 -15.99 14.12 3.94
C GLN A 261 -15.57 15.50 3.45
N GLU A 262 -15.31 16.43 4.38
CA GLU A 262 -14.80 17.74 4.02
C GLU A 262 -13.51 17.63 3.21
N PHE A 263 -13.41 18.40 2.13
CA PHE A 263 -12.16 18.51 1.40
C PHE A 263 -11.21 19.45 2.17
N VAL A 264 -10.00 18.97 2.40
CA VAL A 264 -8.95 19.76 3.06
C VAL A 264 -7.90 20.09 2.01
N ASN A 265 -7.63 21.39 1.82
CA ASN A 265 -6.52 21.87 1.00
C ASN A 265 -5.20 21.36 1.57
N HIS A 266 -4.34 20.78 0.70
CA HIS A 266 -3.13 20.07 1.13
C HIS A 266 -1.96 20.20 0.15
N GLY A 267 -1.97 21.26 -0.68
CA GLY A 267 -0.88 21.56 -1.62
C GLY A 267 -0.70 20.53 -2.74
N GLY A 268 -1.72 19.72 -3.03
CA GLY A 268 -1.64 18.67 -4.07
C GLY A 268 -0.71 17.51 -3.72
N VAL A 269 -0.31 17.32 -2.46
CA VAL A 269 0.58 16.25 -2.01
C VAL A 269 -0.10 15.35 -1.00
N LEU A 270 -0.03 14.03 -1.24
CA LEU A 270 -0.48 12.97 -0.36
C LEU A 270 0.71 12.18 0.15
N PHE A 271 0.77 11.92 1.45
CA PHE A 271 1.74 11.01 2.07
C PHE A 271 1.13 9.61 2.20
N LYS A 272 1.65 8.68 1.41
CA LYS A 272 1.28 7.27 1.52
C LYS A 272 2.20 6.59 2.50
N VAL A 273 1.69 6.30 3.70
CA VAL A 273 2.44 5.71 4.81
C VAL A 273 2.20 4.21 4.82
N TYR A 274 3.18 3.43 4.39
CA TYR A 274 3.13 1.97 4.39
C TYR A 274 3.59 1.43 5.75
N ILE A 275 2.81 0.52 6.30
CA ILE A 275 3.11 -0.20 7.54
C ILE A 275 3.28 -1.70 7.21
N VAL A 276 4.45 -2.25 7.54
CA VAL A 276 4.79 -3.67 7.40
C VAL A 276 5.36 -4.14 8.74
N GLY A 277 4.51 -4.70 9.58
CA GLY A 277 4.84 -4.94 10.98
C GLY A 277 5.18 -3.62 11.70
N GLU A 278 6.41 -3.51 12.19
CA GLU A 278 6.90 -2.30 12.88
C GLU A 278 7.61 -1.33 11.93
N THR A 279 7.81 -1.71 10.67
CA THR A 279 8.49 -0.87 9.69
C THR A 279 7.50 0.10 9.04
N ILE A 280 7.87 1.37 9.05
CA ILE A 280 7.13 2.46 8.42
C ILE A 280 7.94 2.97 7.22
N LYS A 281 7.29 3.12 6.07
CA LYS A 281 7.86 3.75 4.89
C LYS A 281 6.87 4.75 4.31
N VAL A 282 7.31 5.98 4.13
CA VAL A 282 6.50 7.06 3.53
C VAL A 282 6.90 7.25 2.09
N VAL A 283 5.92 7.44 1.22
CA VAL A 283 6.10 7.78 -0.20
C VAL A 283 5.17 8.95 -0.50
N ARG A 284 5.71 10.01 -1.10
CA ARG A 284 4.89 11.13 -1.59
C ARG A 284 4.13 10.73 -2.84
N ARG A 285 2.93 11.24 -2.99
CA ARG A 285 2.10 11.08 -4.19
C ARG A 285 1.48 12.43 -4.56
N PHE A 286 1.33 12.67 -5.84
CA PHE A 286 0.49 13.78 -6.29
C PHE A 286 -0.96 13.50 -5.91
N SER A 287 -1.68 14.54 -5.56
CA SER A 287 -3.07 14.52 -5.14
C SER A 287 -3.87 15.60 -5.89
N LEU A 288 -5.13 15.76 -5.54
CA LEU A 288 -5.95 16.87 -6.06
C LEU A 288 -5.33 18.20 -5.64
N PRO A 289 -5.32 19.21 -6.53
CA PRO A 289 -4.84 20.54 -6.19
C PRO A 289 -5.73 21.20 -5.14
N ASP A 290 -5.22 22.23 -4.52
CA ASP A 290 -6.00 23.05 -3.62
C ASP A 290 -7.13 23.72 -4.36
N LEU A 291 -8.23 23.95 -3.66
CA LEU A 291 -9.39 24.66 -4.18
C LEU A 291 -9.38 26.06 -3.57
N ASP A 292 -9.47 27.07 -4.42
CA ASP A 292 -9.55 28.46 -3.98
C ASP A 292 -11.00 28.83 -3.62
N GLU A 293 -11.20 29.39 -2.43
CA GLU A 293 -12.53 29.86 -1.98
C GLU A 293 -13.02 31.07 -2.79
N SER A 294 -12.10 31.82 -3.43
CA SER A 294 -12.41 33.04 -4.16
C SER A 294 -12.78 32.81 -5.63
N GLU A 295 -12.30 31.71 -6.22
CA GLU A 295 -12.68 31.31 -7.56
C GLU A 295 -14.01 30.57 -7.49
N SER A 296 -14.99 31.00 -8.25
CA SER A 296 -16.32 30.40 -8.29
C SER A 296 -16.23 28.89 -8.24
N LEU A 297 -16.50 28.36 -7.05
CA LEU A 297 -16.53 26.93 -6.77
C LEU A 297 -17.19 26.22 -7.94
N GLY A 298 -16.60 25.17 -8.47
CA GLY A 298 -17.24 24.41 -9.53
C GLY A 298 -18.67 24.07 -9.13
N TYR A 299 -19.53 23.93 -10.11
CA TYR A 299 -20.90 23.50 -9.87
C TYR A 299 -21.04 22.01 -10.15
N GLY A 300 -21.88 21.34 -9.39
CA GLY A 300 -22.26 19.97 -9.63
C GLY A 300 -21.40 18.96 -8.89
N VAL A 301 -21.57 17.70 -9.26
CA VAL A 301 -20.81 16.56 -8.77
C VAL A 301 -19.80 16.15 -9.83
N MET A 302 -18.52 16.21 -9.50
CA MET A 302 -17.44 15.82 -10.40
C MET A 302 -16.85 14.48 -9.95
N PRO A 303 -17.01 13.38 -10.71
CA PRO A 303 -16.35 12.13 -10.43
C PRO A 303 -14.84 12.23 -10.67
N PHE A 304 -14.05 11.57 -9.83
CA PHE A 304 -12.61 11.47 -10.02
C PHE A 304 -12.10 10.06 -9.64
N PRO A 305 -11.05 9.57 -10.31
CA PRO A 305 -10.46 8.30 -9.98
C PRO A 305 -9.71 8.36 -8.64
N ARG A 306 -9.45 7.21 -8.05
CA ARG A 306 -8.66 7.09 -6.82
C ARG A 306 -7.24 7.59 -7.03
N VAL A 307 -6.96 8.82 -6.65
CA VAL A 307 -5.69 9.55 -6.89
C VAL A 307 -4.47 8.76 -6.38
N SER A 308 -4.58 8.14 -5.20
CA SER A 308 -3.46 7.38 -4.60
C SER A 308 -3.01 6.15 -5.40
N ASN A 309 -3.81 5.67 -6.36
CA ASN A 309 -3.44 4.54 -7.22
C ASN A 309 -2.85 4.98 -8.56
N ALA A 310 -3.35 6.05 -9.13
CA ALA A 310 -3.00 6.51 -10.48
C ALA A 310 -1.80 7.48 -10.49
N ALA A 311 -1.62 8.25 -9.42
CA ALA A 311 -0.59 9.28 -9.38
C ALA A 311 0.84 8.71 -9.42
N ALA A 312 1.69 9.34 -10.20
CA ALA A 312 3.13 9.13 -10.18
C ALA A 312 3.70 9.40 -8.78
N SER A 313 4.86 8.82 -8.47
CA SER A 313 5.61 9.23 -7.28
C SER A 313 5.96 10.70 -7.39
N ALA A 314 5.81 11.41 -6.30
CA ALA A 314 6.23 12.80 -6.17
C ALA A 314 7.56 12.92 -5.41
N ASP A 315 8.24 11.77 -5.14
CA ASP A 315 9.49 11.78 -4.35
C ASP A 315 10.64 12.48 -5.08
N ASP A 316 10.64 12.40 -6.44
CA ASP A 316 11.69 12.99 -7.29
C ASP A 316 11.26 14.35 -7.90
N ALA A 317 10.08 14.86 -7.52
CA ALA A 317 9.60 16.15 -8.00
C ALA A 317 10.21 17.30 -7.20
N ASP A 318 10.51 18.39 -7.89
CA ASP A 318 10.90 19.66 -7.27
C ASP A 318 9.64 20.32 -6.70
N LEU A 319 9.32 19.99 -5.46
CA LEU A 319 8.14 20.47 -4.74
C LEU A 319 8.55 21.52 -3.72
N ASP A 320 7.64 22.46 -3.42
CA ASP A 320 7.81 23.38 -2.30
C ASP A 320 8.10 22.60 -1.02
N PRO A 321 9.24 22.83 -0.34
CA PRO A 321 9.58 22.15 0.91
C PRO A 321 8.50 22.26 1.98
N ASN A 322 7.78 23.38 2.04
CA ASN A 322 6.69 23.58 3.00
C ASN A 322 5.48 22.66 2.74
N ILE A 323 5.30 22.17 1.51
CA ILE A 323 4.25 21.24 1.14
C ILE A 323 4.77 19.80 1.19
N ALA A 324 6.01 19.57 0.73
CA ALA A 324 6.58 18.25 0.50
C ALA A 324 7.31 17.65 1.70
N GLU A 325 7.57 18.42 2.76
CA GLU A 325 8.20 17.91 3.97
C GLU A 325 7.42 16.72 4.54
N LEU A 326 8.14 15.64 4.84
CA LEU A 326 7.52 14.44 5.39
C LEU A 326 6.97 14.71 6.80
N PRO A 327 5.83 14.08 7.17
CA PRO A 327 5.39 14.10 8.56
C PRO A 327 6.50 13.59 9.50
N PRO A 328 6.63 14.14 10.73
CA PRO A 328 7.63 13.70 11.69
C PRO A 328 7.53 12.19 11.95
N PHE A 329 8.68 11.51 11.92
CA PHE A 329 8.71 10.06 12.09
C PHE A 329 8.12 9.60 13.44
N SER A 330 8.40 10.32 14.51
CA SER A 330 7.87 10.05 15.86
C SER A 330 6.33 10.11 15.90
N LEU A 331 5.72 11.09 15.19
CA LEU A 331 4.26 11.19 15.06
C LEU A 331 3.71 9.98 14.29
N LEU A 332 4.33 9.61 13.19
CA LEU A 332 3.93 8.45 12.40
C LEU A 332 4.10 7.13 13.15
N ASP A 333 5.17 7.00 13.95
CA ASP A 333 5.42 5.80 14.75
C ASP A 333 4.36 5.62 15.85
N LYS A 334 4.01 6.69 16.55
CA LYS A 334 2.89 6.68 17.51
C LYS A 334 1.57 6.28 16.83
N LEU A 335 1.24 6.95 15.73
CA LEU A 335 0.03 6.66 14.96
C LEU A 335 -0.01 5.19 14.49
N ALA A 336 1.06 4.70 13.87
CA ALA A 336 1.15 3.34 13.39
C ALA A 336 1.07 2.32 14.52
N THR A 337 1.69 2.59 15.67
CA THR A 337 1.66 1.73 16.85
C THR A 337 0.25 1.62 17.43
N GLU A 338 -0.43 2.74 17.61
CA GLU A 338 -1.81 2.73 18.10
C GLU A 338 -2.78 2.07 17.13
N LEU A 339 -2.65 2.33 15.82
CA LEU A 339 -3.50 1.68 14.83
C LEU A 339 -3.23 0.19 14.69
N ARG A 340 -1.98 -0.27 14.77
CA ARG A 340 -1.69 -1.72 14.84
C ARG A 340 -2.39 -2.38 16.02
N ARG A 341 -2.37 -1.73 17.17
CA ARG A 341 -3.01 -2.25 18.38
C ARG A 341 -4.53 -2.28 18.28
N ARG A 342 -5.16 -1.21 17.78
CA ARG A 342 -6.62 -1.08 17.67
C ARG A 342 -7.18 -1.95 16.55
N LEU A 343 -6.59 -1.86 15.37
CA LEU A 343 -7.06 -2.60 14.19
C LEU A 343 -6.67 -4.09 14.22
N GLY A 344 -5.66 -4.48 14.99
CA GLY A 344 -5.12 -5.85 14.95
C GLY A 344 -4.40 -6.20 13.65
N LEU A 345 -4.04 -5.20 12.84
CA LEU A 345 -3.42 -5.37 11.52
C LEU A 345 -1.90 -5.15 11.58
N ARG A 346 -1.18 -5.86 10.69
CA ARG A 346 0.27 -5.70 10.50
C ARG A 346 0.65 -5.25 9.10
N LEU A 347 -0.28 -5.40 8.13
CA LEU A 347 -0.06 -5.10 6.72
C LEU A 347 -1.10 -4.09 6.23
N PHE A 348 -0.83 -2.80 6.36
CA PHE A 348 -1.75 -1.77 5.90
C PHE A 348 -1.01 -0.51 5.45
N ASN A 349 -1.71 0.43 4.85
CA ASN A 349 -1.21 1.77 4.65
C ASN A 349 -2.24 2.81 5.07
N LEU A 350 -1.74 3.98 5.38
CA LEU A 350 -2.52 5.20 5.60
C LEU A 350 -2.28 6.14 4.42
N ASP A 351 -3.34 6.76 3.95
CA ASP A 351 -3.25 7.92 3.07
C ASP A 351 -3.46 9.16 3.95
N ILE A 352 -2.39 9.96 4.08
CA ILE A 352 -2.33 11.13 4.98
C ILE A 352 -2.12 12.38 4.15
N ILE A 353 -2.83 13.45 4.50
CA ILE A 353 -2.61 14.79 3.95
C ILE A 353 -2.21 15.74 5.09
N ARG A 354 -1.44 16.77 4.77
CA ARG A 354 -1.17 17.89 5.67
C ARG A 354 -1.99 19.08 5.22
N GLU A 355 -2.69 19.72 6.14
CA GLU A 355 -3.46 20.93 5.86
C GLU A 355 -2.55 22.05 5.35
N HIS A 356 -2.88 22.59 4.18
CA HIS A 356 -2.13 23.68 3.56
C HIS A 356 -2.07 24.90 4.50
N GLY A 357 -0.93 25.55 4.56
CA GLY A 357 -0.69 26.68 5.44
C GLY A 357 -0.36 26.29 6.90
N THR A 358 -0.43 25.00 7.24
CA THR A 358 0.02 24.50 8.55
C THR A 358 1.26 23.62 8.42
N ARG A 359 1.99 23.42 9.52
CA ARG A 359 3.13 22.50 9.56
C ARG A 359 2.85 21.23 10.34
N ASP A 360 1.82 21.26 11.16
CA ASP A 360 1.57 20.30 12.23
C ASP A 360 0.17 19.67 12.20
N SER A 361 -0.67 20.03 11.23
CA SER A 361 -2.03 19.50 11.13
C SER A 361 -2.12 18.43 10.03
N TYR A 362 -2.32 17.20 10.43
CA TYR A 362 -2.39 16.03 9.54
C TYR A 362 -3.77 15.38 9.62
N TYR A 363 -4.24 14.86 8.48
CA TYR A 363 -5.50 14.13 8.40
C TYR A 363 -5.30 12.79 7.71
N VAL A 364 -5.79 11.72 8.33
CA VAL A 364 -5.91 10.41 7.69
C VAL A 364 -7.21 10.39 6.89
N ILE A 365 -7.10 10.16 5.60
CA ILE A 365 -8.25 10.18 4.69
C ILE A 365 -8.65 8.81 4.16
N ASP A 366 -7.78 7.80 4.29
CA ASP A 366 -8.06 6.41 3.91
C ASP A 366 -7.09 5.43 4.59
N ILE A 367 -7.58 4.21 4.87
CA ILE A 367 -6.77 3.08 5.36
C ILE A 367 -7.00 1.88 4.45
N ASN A 368 -5.93 1.23 4.00
CA ASN A 368 -6.08 0.08 3.12
C ASN A 368 -5.31 -1.13 3.66
N TYR A 369 -6.00 -2.26 3.77
CA TYR A 369 -5.38 -3.54 4.08
C TYR A 369 -4.52 -4.05 2.93
N PHE A 370 -3.37 -4.58 3.26
CA PHE A 370 -2.41 -5.18 2.34
C PHE A 370 -2.31 -4.44 1.00
N PRO A 371 -1.77 -3.20 1.02
CA PRO A 371 -1.75 -2.31 -0.13
C PRO A 371 -0.85 -2.82 -1.26
N GLY A 372 -0.78 -2.11 -2.38
CA GLY A 372 0.13 -2.39 -3.49
C GLY A 372 1.59 -2.06 -3.14
N TYR A 373 2.28 -2.96 -2.44
CA TYR A 373 3.67 -2.75 -2.00
C TYR A 373 4.68 -2.61 -3.15
N GLY A 374 4.36 -3.08 -4.36
CA GLY A 374 5.23 -2.88 -5.53
C GLY A 374 5.54 -1.41 -5.85
N LYS A 375 4.75 -0.47 -5.30
CA LYS A 375 5.00 0.99 -5.39
C LYS A 375 5.82 1.53 -4.20
N MET A 376 6.22 0.70 -3.25
CA MET A 376 7.06 1.04 -2.11
C MET A 376 8.52 0.67 -2.41
N PRO A 377 9.47 1.63 -2.48
CA PRO A 377 10.86 1.31 -2.75
C PRO A 377 11.43 0.31 -1.75
N GLY A 378 12.06 -0.76 -2.25
CA GLY A 378 12.71 -1.76 -1.42
C GLY A 378 11.77 -2.66 -0.62
N TYR A 379 10.48 -2.76 -1.00
CA TYR A 379 9.49 -3.55 -0.27
C TYR A 379 9.91 -5.02 -0.09
N GLU A 380 10.67 -5.56 -1.03
CA GLU A 380 11.10 -6.96 -1.01
C GLU A 380 11.98 -7.27 0.21
N TYR A 381 12.88 -6.34 0.55
CA TYR A 381 13.75 -6.45 1.72
C TYR A 381 12.94 -6.28 3.00
N ILE A 382 12.11 -5.24 3.07
CA ILE A 382 11.27 -4.94 4.24
C ILE A 382 10.33 -6.11 4.53
N PHE A 383 9.71 -6.67 3.49
CA PHE A 383 8.73 -7.75 3.66
C PHE A 383 9.38 -9.08 4.06
N THR A 384 10.52 -9.44 3.45
CA THR A 384 11.24 -10.65 3.83
C THR A 384 11.81 -10.56 5.26
N ASP A 385 12.34 -9.41 5.66
CA ASP A 385 12.81 -9.19 7.03
C ASP A 385 11.68 -9.23 8.05
N PHE A 386 10.53 -8.65 7.70
CA PHE A 386 9.32 -8.72 8.52
C PHE A 386 8.89 -10.17 8.76
N LEU A 387 8.81 -11.01 7.72
CA LEU A 387 8.43 -12.41 7.86
C LEU A 387 9.37 -13.17 8.80
N LEU A 388 10.69 -12.99 8.67
CA LEU A 388 11.68 -13.64 9.53
C LEU A 388 11.54 -13.21 11.00
N ARG A 389 11.42 -11.90 11.26
CA ARG A 389 11.23 -11.37 12.63
C ARG A 389 9.92 -11.86 13.25
N LEU A 390 8.85 -11.96 12.45
CA LEU A 390 7.55 -12.40 12.90
C LEU A 390 7.59 -13.81 13.49
N VAL A 391 8.25 -14.74 12.79
CA VAL A 391 8.38 -16.14 13.24
C VAL A 391 9.36 -16.25 14.43
N GLN A 392 10.49 -15.56 14.38
CA GLN A 392 11.44 -15.52 15.50
C GLN A 392 10.81 -14.96 16.79
N GLY A 393 10.01 -13.91 16.68
CA GLY A 393 9.27 -13.32 17.81
C GLY A 393 8.28 -14.30 18.44
N LYS A 394 7.64 -15.15 17.62
CA LYS A 394 6.72 -16.17 18.12
C LYS A 394 7.45 -17.31 18.84
N GLN A 395 8.56 -17.77 18.27
CA GLN A 395 9.38 -18.83 18.89
C GLN A 395 9.92 -18.42 20.25
N ARG A 396 10.39 -17.16 20.41
CA ARG A 396 10.83 -16.62 21.70
C ARG A 396 9.71 -16.58 22.74
N LYS A 397 8.49 -16.24 22.34
CA LYS A 397 7.34 -16.23 23.25
C LYS A 397 6.97 -17.66 23.73
N LEU A 398 7.06 -18.65 22.85
CA LEU A 398 6.79 -20.04 23.19
C LEU A 398 7.87 -20.64 24.12
N SER A 399 9.15 -20.32 23.88
CA SER A 399 10.26 -20.76 24.73
C SER A 399 10.30 -20.05 26.09
N GLY A 400 9.90 -18.77 26.17
CA GLY A 400 9.84 -18.02 27.42
C GLY A 400 8.68 -18.42 28.33
N ALA A 401 7.56 -18.89 27.77
CA ALA A 401 6.42 -19.38 28.55
C ALA A 401 6.67 -20.74 29.23
N GLY A 402 7.68 -21.49 28.76
CA GLY A 402 8.05 -22.78 29.35
C GLY A 402 8.96 -22.71 30.57
N VAL A 403 9.50 -21.53 30.92
CA VAL A 403 10.47 -21.37 32.03
C VAL A 403 9.83 -20.96 33.36
N CYS A 404 8.57 -20.52 33.36
CA CYS A 404 7.89 -20.05 34.60
C CYS A 404 7.04 -21.12 35.32
N ALA A 405 7.15 -22.40 34.99
CA ALA A 405 6.31 -23.45 35.57
C ALA A 405 7.09 -24.52 36.36
N VAL A 406 8.27 -24.23 36.88
CA VAL A 406 8.95 -25.12 37.85
C VAL A 406 9.56 -24.23 38.93
N ASP A 407 8.88 -24.06 40.04
CA ASP A 407 9.35 -23.94 41.41
C ASP A 407 8.26 -23.39 42.33
N SER A 408 7.45 -24.28 42.87
CA SER A 408 6.84 -24.13 44.19
C SER A 408 6.17 -25.45 44.62
N ASN A 409 7.01 -26.43 44.98
CA ASN A 409 6.65 -27.46 45.91
C ASN A 409 7.98 -28.00 46.46
N ASP A 410 8.39 -27.42 47.59
CA ASP A 410 9.08 -28.13 48.67
C ASP A 410 9.16 -27.15 49.87
N SER A 411 8.34 -27.38 50.84
CA SER A 411 8.54 -27.36 52.29
C SER A 411 7.23 -27.26 53.04
#